data_b7a5c0be18063532729e1a834313f877
#
_entry.id   b7a5c0be18063532729e1a834313f877
#
_cell.length_a   1.000
_cell.length_b   1.000
_cell.length_c   1.000
_cell.angle_alpha   90.00
_cell.angle_beta   90.00
_cell.angle_gamma   90.00
#
_symmetry.space_group_name_H-M   'P 1'
#
loop_
_entity.id
_entity.type
_entity.pdbx_description
1 polymer ?
#
loop_
_entity_poly.entity_id
_entity_poly.type
_entity_poly.pdbx_seq_one_letter_code
_entity_poly.pdbx_strand_id
1 'polypeptide(L)'
;MTLATRTVTLPGGLQATLVHQPQADRAAALVRVAAGSHHEPSCFPGLAHLLEHLLFYGGERYRNDERLMSWVQRQAGNVNASTLSRHSAFFFEVAAEDLADGVARLQEMLQAPLLLRDDIQREVAVIDAENGLIQQHELSRREAAVRHAAIAPAAFRRFQVGDAGSLGEDFLALQAALRDFHHSHYVARRMQLWLQGPQSLEVLGELATRFATGLAPGEAPPPAPPLSLGEPPQLQLAVSSQPALWRCPLIALSDNVTLLREFLLDEAPGSLMAGLRQRGMAEDVALNWLYQDQHFGWLALIFASDRPEQVDRQITHWLQALQQTTPEQQQHYYQLSRRRFQALSPLDQLRQRAFGFAPGAPPTGFADFCAALLAAPTVSLACQTQPPGATVATQGFSLPLSRWSPRPVSDPALAFAFYPQAAGELVAESPAEAAPLRHLPSPGEPPTLLL
;
A
#
# COMPACT_ATOMS: atom_id res chain seq x y z
N MET A 1 20.63 -11.57 10.87
CA MET A 1 20.19 -12.98 10.93
C MET A 1 18.96 -13.13 10.04
N THR A 2 18.84 -14.21 9.27
CA THR A 2 17.60 -14.49 8.52
C THR A 2 16.58 -15.06 9.51
N LEU A 3 15.37 -14.44 9.60
CA LEU A 3 14.30 -14.93 10.45
C LEU A 3 13.82 -16.30 9.96
N ALA A 4 13.60 -17.25 10.86
CA ALA A 4 13.03 -18.54 10.52
C ALA A 4 11.56 -18.32 10.12
N THR A 5 11.23 -18.69 8.88
CA THR A 5 9.89 -18.49 8.30
C THR A 5 9.36 -19.81 7.76
N ARG A 6 8.09 -20.10 8.04
CA ARG A 6 7.37 -21.29 7.54
C ARG A 6 6.02 -20.87 7.01
N THR A 7 5.71 -21.26 5.78
CA THR A 7 4.35 -21.13 5.22
C THR A 7 3.68 -22.50 5.22
N VAL A 8 2.45 -22.56 5.72
CA VAL A 8 1.65 -23.79 5.83
C VAL A 8 0.25 -23.55 5.28
N THR A 9 -0.33 -24.62 4.71
CA THR A 9 -1.76 -24.65 4.35
C THR A 9 -2.51 -25.37 5.45
N LEU A 10 -3.43 -24.69 6.09
CA LEU A 10 -4.25 -25.20 7.19
C LEU A 10 -5.56 -25.82 6.69
N PRO A 11 -6.30 -26.55 7.54
CA PRO A 11 -7.62 -27.07 7.20
C PRO A 11 -8.52 -25.97 6.63
N GLY A 12 -9.36 -26.33 5.64
CA GLY A 12 -10.19 -25.36 4.91
C GLY A 12 -9.47 -24.57 3.82
N GLY A 13 -8.12 -24.64 3.76
CA GLY A 13 -7.31 -23.98 2.72
C GLY A 13 -6.75 -22.61 3.12
N LEU A 14 -6.85 -22.22 4.39
CA LEU A 14 -6.20 -21.01 4.92
C LEU A 14 -4.68 -21.12 4.76
N GLN A 15 -4.06 -20.09 4.16
CA GLN A 15 -2.60 -19.98 4.10
C GLN A 15 -2.08 -19.23 5.31
N ALA A 16 -1.13 -19.81 6.05
CA ALA A 16 -0.51 -19.13 7.18
C ALA A 16 1.01 -19.03 7.01
N THR A 17 1.55 -17.85 7.21
CA THR A 17 2.99 -17.58 7.24
C THR A 17 3.41 -17.27 8.67
N LEU A 18 4.31 -18.09 9.22
CA LEU A 18 4.81 -18.04 10.59
C LEU A 18 6.23 -17.52 10.55
N VAL A 19 6.53 -16.47 11.35
CA VAL A 19 7.85 -15.83 11.39
C VAL A 19 8.35 -15.84 12.84
N HIS A 20 9.37 -16.64 13.10
CA HIS A 20 10.03 -16.69 14.40
C HIS A 20 11.12 -15.62 14.48
N GLN A 21 10.95 -14.68 15.43
CA GLN A 21 11.87 -13.59 15.72
C GLN A 21 12.26 -13.63 17.20
N PRO A 22 13.26 -14.45 17.60
CA PRO A 22 13.49 -14.81 19.00
C PRO A 22 13.88 -13.65 19.92
N GLN A 23 14.30 -12.53 19.38
CA GLN A 23 14.71 -11.35 20.16
C GLN A 23 13.66 -10.23 20.17
N ALA A 24 12.47 -10.46 19.58
CA ALA A 24 11.40 -9.49 19.63
C ALA A 24 10.72 -9.51 21.01
N ASP A 25 10.48 -8.35 21.58
CA ASP A 25 9.66 -8.14 22.78
C ASP A 25 8.18 -8.02 22.46
N ARG A 26 7.85 -7.82 21.20
CA ARG A 26 6.49 -7.68 20.67
C ARG A 26 6.18 -8.80 19.68
N ALA A 27 4.89 -9.05 19.52
CA ALA A 27 4.38 -9.99 18.54
C ALA A 27 3.22 -9.36 17.75
N ALA A 28 3.09 -9.74 16.50
CA ALA A 28 2.10 -9.20 15.59
C ALA A 28 1.32 -10.29 14.85
N ALA A 29 0.07 -9.98 14.53
CA ALA A 29 -0.76 -10.76 13.65
C ALA A 29 -1.34 -9.88 12.54
N LEU A 30 -1.42 -10.43 11.33
CA LEU A 30 -2.07 -9.80 10.19
C LEU A 30 -2.91 -10.83 9.45
N VAL A 31 -4.16 -10.49 9.14
CA VAL A 31 -5.03 -11.25 8.24
C VAL A 31 -5.36 -10.40 7.03
N ARG A 32 -5.12 -10.94 5.84
CA ARG A 32 -5.58 -10.37 4.58
C ARG A 32 -6.70 -11.24 4.03
N VAL A 33 -7.83 -10.61 3.72
CA VAL A 33 -8.99 -11.24 3.09
C VAL A 33 -9.04 -10.79 1.63
N ALA A 34 -9.16 -11.71 0.68
CA ALA A 34 -9.28 -11.40 -0.75
C ALA A 34 -10.69 -10.87 -1.08
N ALA A 35 -11.05 -9.77 -0.44
CA ALA A 35 -12.27 -9.01 -0.61
C ALA A 35 -11.98 -7.53 -0.36
N GLY A 36 -12.34 -6.68 -1.29
CA GLY A 36 -12.17 -5.23 -1.21
C GLY A 36 -13.20 -4.54 -2.10
N SER A 37 -13.03 -3.25 -2.35
CA SER A 37 -14.01 -2.43 -3.05
C SER A 37 -14.39 -2.94 -4.45
N HIS A 38 -13.51 -3.69 -5.13
CA HIS A 38 -13.82 -4.29 -6.44
C HIS A 38 -14.80 -5.47 -6.38
N HIS A 39 -15.05 -6.02 -5.19
CA HIS A 39 -15.96 -7.17 -4.98
C HIS A 39 -17.36 -6.74 -4.50
N GLU A 40 -17.54 -5.46 -4.24
CA GLU A 40 -18.82 -4.90 -3.78
C GLU A 40 -19.93 -5.03 -4.82
N PRO A 41 -21.17 -5.28 -4.39
CA PRO A 41 -22.32 -5.16 -5.27
C PRO A 41 -22.43 -3.71 -5.77
N SER A 42 -22.86 -3.54 -7.02
CA SER A 42 -22.93 -2.19 -7.64
C SER A 42 -23.93 -1.23 -6.97
N CYS A 43 -24.88 -1.77 -6.22
CA CYS A 43 -25.89 -0.99 -5.49
C CYS A 43 -25.40 -0.40 -4.16
N PHE A 44 -24.29 -0.88 -3.61
CA PHE A 44 -23.73 -0.42 -2.35
C PHE A 44 -22.21 -0.13 -2.46
N PRO A 45 -21.78 0.91 -3.19
CA PRO A 45 -20.38 1.33 -3.19
C PRO A 45 -19.94 1.77 -1.79
N GLY A 46 -18.79 1.27 -1.31
CA GLY A 46 -18.31 1.49 0.05
C GLY A 46 -18.70 0.39 1.05
N LEU A 47 -19.38 -0.67 0.59
CA LEU A 47 -19.80 -1.78 1.46
C LEU A 47 -18.63 -2.49 2.15
N ALA A 48 -17.52 -2.69 1.45
CA ALA A 48 -16.34 -3.34 2.02
C ALA A 48 -15.69 -2.50 3.11
N HIS A 49 -15.65 -1.18 2.94
CA HIS A 49 -15.16 -0.22 3.92
C HIS A 49 -16.09 -0.16 5.14
N LEU A 50 -17.40 -0.08 4.93
CA LEU A 50 -18.37 -0.15 6.02
C LEU A 50 -18.25 -1.47 6.81
N LEU A 51 -18.04 -2.60 6.12
CA LEU A 51 -17.82 -3.88 6.80
C LEU A 51 -16.55 -3.85 7.64
N GLU A 52 -15.45 -3.25 7.16
CA GLU A 52 -14.23 -3.07 7.93
C GLU A 52 -14.51 -2.41 9.29
N HIS A 53 -15.21 -1.29 9.30
CA HIS A 53 -15.61 -0.60 10.53
C HIS A 53 -16.45 -1.48 11.47
N LEU A 54 -17.49 -2.11 10.91
CA LEU A 54 -18.43 -2.93 11.67
C LEU A 54 -17.78 -4.18 12.29
N LEU A 55 -16.73 -4.72 11.67
CA LEU A 55 -15.99 -5.85 12.25
C LEU A 55 -15.38 -5.50 13.61
N PHE A 56 -14.89 -4.28 13.80
CA PHE A 56 -14.35 -3.82 15.08
C PHE A 56 -15.38 -3.70 16.22
N TYR A 57 -16.67 -3.80 15.92
CA TYR A 57 -17.71 -3.94 16.95
C TYR A 57 -17.70 -5.31 17.63
N GLY A 58 -16.94 -6.28 17.08
CA GLY A 58 -16.71 -7.60 17.66
C GLY A 58 -17.87 -8.57 17.48
N GLY A 59 -17.80 -9.66 18.21
CA GLY A 59 -18.77 -10.74 18.21
C GLY A 59 -19.50 -10.89 19.53
N GLU A 60 -20.04 -12.09 19.81
CA GLU A 60 -20.77 -12.36 21.04
C GLU A 60 -19.87 -12.51 22.26
N ARG A 61 -18.69 -13.08 22.09
CA ARG A 61 -17.76 -13.40 23.16
C ARG A 61 -16.96 -12.18 23.63
N TYR A 62 -16.48 -11.37 22.68
CA TYR A 62 -15.67 -10.18 22.98
C TYR A 62 -16.44 -8.92 22.65
N ARG A 63 -17.16 -8.37 23.64
CA ARG A 63 -18.00 -7.17 23.54
C ARG A 63 -17.38 -5.99 24.28
N ASN A 64 -17.81 -4.81 23.95
CA ASN A 64 -17.42 -3.56 24.62
C ASN A 64 -15.90 -3.42 24.75
N ASP A 65 -15.38 -3.27 25.92
CA ASP A 65 -13.95 -3.10 26.17
C ASP A 65 -13.12 -4.35 25.88
N GLU A 66 -13.76 -5.53 25.72
CA GLU A 66 -13.09 -6.77 25.35
C GLU A 66 -12.92 -6.96 23.83
N ARG A 67 -13.49 -6.05 23.00
CA ARG A 67 -13.27 -6.03 21.56
C ARG A 67 -11.78 -5.86 21.24
N LEU A 68 -11.35 -6.38 20.08
CA LEU A 68 -9.94 -6.34 19.66
C LEU A 68 -9.34 -4.94 19.79
N MET A 69 -9.99 -3.91 19.25
CA MET A 69 -9.47 -2.54 19.26
C MET A 69 -9.27 -2.01 20.70
N SER A 70 -10.29 -2.06 21.53
CA SER A 70 -10.22 -1.56 22.91
C SER A 70 -9.23 -2.37 23.76
N TRP A 71 -9.20 -3.71 23.56
CA TRP A 71 -8.30 -4.58 24.28
C TRP A 71 -6.83 -4.32 23.90
N VAL A 72 -6.50 -4.21 22.59
CA VAL A 72 -5.13 -3.92 22.12
C VAL A 72 -4.67 -2.57 22.67
N GLN A 73 -5.52 -1.55 22.67
CA GLN A 73 -5.17 -0.22 23.22
C GLN A 73 -4.86 -0.30 24.72
N ARG A 74 -5.60 -1.08 25.49
CA ARG A 74 -5.29 -1.33 26.93
C ARG A 74 -3.97 -2.05 27.14
N GLN A 75 -3.53 -2.88 26.19
CA GLN A 75 -2.22 -3.55 26.20
C GLN A 75 -1.09 -2.66 25.64
N ALA A 76 -1.32 -1.34 25.49
CA ALA A 76 -0.36 -0.44 24.85
C ALA A 76 0.12 -0.97 23.49
N GLY A 77 -0.77 -1.64 22.75
CA GLY A 77 -0.55 -2.18 21.41
C GLY A 77 -0.99 -1.25 20.30
N ASN A 78 -0.74 -1.68 19.09
CA ASN A 78 -1.20 -1.04 17.85
C ASN A 78 -2.20 -1.94 17.14
N VAL A 79 -3.31 -1.40 16.67
CA VAL A 79 -4.32 -2.12 15.89
C VAL A 79 -4.85 -1.22 14.79
N ASN A 80 -5.04 -1.78 13.60
CA ASN A 80 -5.63 -1.05 12.48
C ASN A 80 -6.17 -2.03 11.43
N ALA A 81 -6.84 -1.48 10.41
CA ALA A 81 -7.26 -2.20 9.22
C ALA A 81 -7.07 -1.32 7.98
N SER A 82 -7.27 -1.90 6.82
CA SER A 82 -7.23 -1.18 5.54
C SER A 82 -8.04 -1.93 4.50
N THR A 83 -8.99 -1.25 3.87
CA THR A 83 -9.73 -1.76 2.72
C THR A 83 -9.14 -1.19 1.43
N LEU A 84 -8.66 -2.09 0.59
CA LEU A 84 -8.07 -1.78 -0.71
C LEU A 84 -8.96 -2.31 -1.85
N SER A 85 -8.52 -2.10 -3.09
CA SER A 85 -9.31 -2.51 -4.26
C SER A 85 -9.72 -3.98 -4.24
N ARG A 86 -8.81 -4.90 -3.89
CA ARG A 86 -9.05 -6.36 -3.97
C ARG A 86 -8.93 -7.11 -2.65
N HIS A 87 -8.54 -6.46 -1.59
CA HIS A 87 -8.43 -7.09 -0.28
C HIS A 87 -8.67 -6.10 0.85
N SER A 88 -9.12 -6.62 1.99
CA SER A 88 -9.11 -5.95 3.28
C SER A 88 -8.09 -6.62 4.18
N ALA A 89 -7.39 -5.86 4.99
CA ALA A 89 -6.37 -6.35 5.90
C ALA A 89 -6.65 -5.86 7.32
N PHE A 90 -6.50 -6.74 8.30
CA PHE A 90 -6.71 -6.47 9.73
C PHE A 90 -5.45 -6.89 10.48
N PHE A 91 -4.91 -6.04 11.31
CA PHE A 91 -3.63 -6.30 11.94
C PHE A 91 -3.48 -5.64 13.30
N PHE A 92 -2.68 -6.28 14.16
CA PHE A 92 -2.35 -5.72 15.46
C PHE A 92 -0.92 -6.14 15.89
N GLU A 93 -0.39 -5.40 16.87
CA GLU A 93 0.86 -5.69 17.57
C GLU A 93 0.67 -5.46 19.06
N VAL A 94 1.12 -6.41 19.87
CA VAL A 94 1.04 -6.38 21.34
C VAL A 94 2.34 -6.91 21.96
N ALA A 95 2.45 -6.91 23.29
CA ALA A 95 3.51 -7.63 23.97
C ALA A 95 3.47 -9.12 23.59
N ALA A 96 4.64 -9.77 23.59
CA ALA A 96 4.75 -11.13 23.06
C ALA A 96 3.83 -12.15 23.77
N GLU A 97 3.65 -12.01 25.10
CA GLU A 97 2.76 -12.86 25.91
C GLU A 97 1.28 -12.72 25.56
N ASP A 98 0.85 -11.60 25.01
CA ASP A 98 -0.54 -11.28 24.70
C ASP A 98 -0.97 -11.76 23.30
N LEU A 99 -0.06 -12.27 22.46
CA LEU A 99 -0.36 -12.66 21.09
C LEU A 99 -1.54 -13.62 20.97
N ALA A 100 -1.61 -14.64 21.85
CA ALA A 100 -2.64 -15.66 21.78
C ALA A 100 -4.05 -15.08 22.03
N ASP A 101 -4.16 -14.16 22.98
CA ASP A 101 -5.41 -13.47 23.33
C ASP A 101 -5.84 -12.49 22.23
N GLY A 102 -4.89 -11.79 21.61
CA GLY A 102 -5.14 -10.95 20.45
C GLY A 102 -5.64 -11.75 19.25
N VAL A 103 -4.98 -12.88 18.94
CA VAL A 103 -5.39 -13.78 17.84
C VAL A 103 -6.79 -14.35 18.05
N ALA A 104 -7.19 -14.67 19.29
CA ALA A 104 -8.52 -15.17 19.60
C ALA A 104 -9.60 -14.10 19.36
N ARG A 105 -9.31 -12.83 19.68
CA ARG A 105 -10.22 -11.71 19.40
C ARG A 105 -10.30 -11.39 17.90
N LEU A 106 -9.16 -11.40 17.21
CA LEU A 106 -9.13 -11.22 15.76
C LEU A 106 -9.91 -12.33 15.05
N GLN A 107 -9.80 -13.58 15.53
CA GLN A 107 -10.56 -14.72 15.01
C GLN A 107 -12.06 -14.46 15.09
N GLU A 108 -12.58 -14.16 16.27
CA GLU A 108 -14.03 -13.94 16.44
C GLU A 108 -14.53 -12.74 15.65
N MET A 109 -13.78 -11.64 15.66
CA MET A 109 -14.08 -10.43 14.90
C MET A 109 -14.30 -10.74 13.41
N LEU A 110 -13.46 -11.58 12.83
CA LEU A 110 -13.51 -11.92 11.40
C LEU A 110 -14.49 -13.06 11.08
N GLN A 111 -14.76 -13.96 12.02
CA GLN A 111 -15.61 -15.15 11.76
C GLN A 111 -17.07 -14.96 12.15
N ALA A 112 -17.36 -14.19 13.19
CA ALA A 112 -18.69 -14.10 13.78
C ALA A 112 -19.09 -12.66 14.18
N PRO A 113 -19.01 -11.69 13.25
CA PRO A 113 -19.43 -10.32 13.57
C PRO A 113 -20.93 -10.24 13.77
N LEU A 114 -21.36 -9.39 14.68
CA LEU A 114 -22.79 -9.22 15.00
C LEU A 114 -23.57 -8.51 13.89
N LEU A 115 -22.99 -7.52 13.25
CA LEU A 115 -23.59 -6.69 12.20
C LEU A 115 -25.01 -6.21 12.57
N LEU A 116 -25.15 -5.59 13.76
CA LEU A 116 -26.41 -5.09 14.26
C LEU A 116 -26.86 -3.85 13.47
N ARG A 117 -28.18 -3.71 13.28
CA ARG A 117 -28.74 -2.59 12.52
C ARG A 117 -28.39 -1.23 13.10
N ASP A 118 -28.46 -1.10 14.43
CA ASP A 118 -28.15 0.16 15.10
C ASP A 118 -26.68 0.56 14.95
N ASP A 119 -25.77 -0.43 14.89
CA ASP A 119 -24.36 -0.22 14.63
C ASP A 119 -24.14 0.22 13.18
N ILE A 120 -24.80 -0.44 12.21
CA ILE A 120 -24.76 -0.08 10.80
C ILE A 120 -25.21 1.37 10.59
N GLN A 121 -26.34 1.76 11.20
CA GLN A 121 -26.86 3.12 11.09
C GLN A 121 -25.89 4.17 11.63
N ARG A 122 -25.21 3.87 12.75
CA ARG A 122 -24.19 4.76 13.32
C ARG A 122 -22.95 4.85 12.41
N GLU A 123 -22.49 3.71 11.90
CA GLU A 123 -21.28 3.68 11.07
C GLU A 123 -21.47 4.32 9.70
N VAL A 124 -22.65 4.25 9.11
CA VAL A 124 -22.96 5.01 7.87
C VAL A 124 -22.73 6.50 8.08
N ALA A 125 -23.14 7.05 9.24
CA ALA A 125 -22.89 8.46 9.55
C ALA A 125 -21.39 8.78 9.78
N VAL A 126 -20.63 7.83 10.36
CA VAL A 126 -19.16 7.98 10.52
C VAL A 126 -18.48 7.97 9.16
N ILE A 127 -18.80 7.01 8.28
CA ILE A 127 -18.29 6.93 6.91
C ILE A 127 -18.60 8.20 6.11
N ASP A 128 -19.80 8.75 6.25
CA ASP A 128 -20.18 10.00 5.58
C ASP A 128 -19.31 11.18 6.03
N ALA A 129 -19.08 11.30 7.33
CA ALA A 129 -18.19 12.32 7.89
C ALA A 129 -16.73 12.13 7.43
N GLU A 130 -16.26 10.88 7.40
CA GLU A 130 -14.92 10.54 6.92
C GLU A 130 -14.76 10.86 5.43
N ASN A 131 -15.75 10.53 4.59
CA ASN A 131 -15.74 10.91 3.19
C ASN A 131 -15.58 12.43 3.02
N GLY A 132 -16.21 13.24 3.88
CA GLY A 132 -16.04 14.69 3.88
C GLY A 132 -14.58 15.13 4.08
N LEU A 133 -13.80 14.41 4.88
CA LEU A 133 -12.36 14.65 5.08
C LEU A 133 -11.54 14.16 3.86
N ILE A 134 -11.85 12.97 3.36
CA ILE A 134 -11.16 12.35 2.22
C ILE A 134 -11.32 13.20 0.96
N GLN A 135 -12.47 13.85 0.75
CA GLN A 135 -12.69 14.76 -0.36
C GLN A 135 -11.68 15.93 -0.41
N GLN A 136 -11.12 16.31 0.73
CA GLN A 136 -10.12 17.37 0.85
C GLN A 136 -8.69 16.84 0.90
N HIS A 137 -8.50 15.52 1.03
CA HIS A 137 -7.19 14.91 1.19
C HIS A 137 -6.46 14.84 -0.18
N GLU A 138 -5.35 15.56 -0.29
CA GLU A 138 -4.60 15.74 -1.53
C GLU A 138 -4.14 14.41 -2.15
N LEU A 139 -3.63 13.47 -1.34
CA LEU A 139 -3.14 12.17 -1.83
C LEU A 139 -4.29 11.37 -2.45
N SER A 140 -5.44 11.28 -1.78
CA SER A 140 -6.63 10.56 -2.28
C SER A 140 -7.16 11.16 -3.58
N ARG A 141 -7.14 12.49 -3.71
CA ARG A 141 -7.52 13.20 -4.94
C ARG A 141 -6.58 12.87 -6.11
N ARG A 142 -5.27 12.79 -5.86
CA ARG A 142 -4.25 12.43 -6.86
C ARG A 142 -4.37 10.98 -7.27
N GLU A 143 -4.58 10.06 -6.33
CA GLU A 143 -4.85 8.66 -6.65
C GLU A 143 -6.10 8.49 -7.50
N ALA A 144 -7.20 9.16 -7.16
CA ALA A 144 -8.42 9.15 -7.95
C ALA A 144 -8.20 9.71 -9.37
N ALA A 145 -7.37 10.75 -9.52
CA ALA A 145 -6.99 11.29 -10.82
C ALA A 145 -6.21 10.27 -11.67
N VAL A 146 -5.24 9.56 -11.07
CA VAL A 146 -4.50 8.50 -11.78
C VAL A 146 -5.43 7.34 -12.14
N ARG A 147 -6.26 6.87 -11.21
CA ARG A 147 -7.21 5.76 -11.44
C ARG A 147 -8.27 6.09 -12.48
N HIS A 148 -8.55 7.36 -12.73
CA HIS A 148 -9.43 7.80 -13.81
C HIS A 148 -8.95 7.33 -15.20
N ALA A 149 -7.63 7.14 -15.39
CA ALA A 149 -7.05 6.62 -16.62
C ALA A 149 -7.36 5.12 -16.88
N ALA A 150 -7.78 4.37 -15.86
CA ALA A 150 -8.19 2.98 -16.05
C ALA A 150 -9.51 2.93 -16.85
N ILE A 151 -9.53 2.17 -17.94
CA ILE A 151 -10.74 1.96 -18.75
C ILE A 151 -11.45 0.65 -18.44
N ALA A 152 -10.70 -0.37 -17.98
CA ALA A 152 -11.22 -1.65 -17.53
C ALA A 152 -10.33 -2.23 -16.42
N PRO A 153 -10.91 -2.93 -15.44
CA PRO A 153 -12.34 -3.05 -15.16
C PRO A 153 -12.95 -1.75 -14.60
N ALA A 154 -14.25 -1.56 -14.80
CA ALA A 154 -14.99 -0.37 -14.33
C ALA A 154 -14.88 -0.12 -12.82
N ALA A 155 -14.57 -1.16 -12.04
CA ALA A 155 -14.37 -1.08 -10.59
C ALA A 155 -13.27 -0.06 -10.18
N PHE A 156 -12.26 0.18 -11.03
CA PHE A 156 -11.25 1.21 -10.76
C PHE A 156 -11.80 2.64 -10.74
N ARG A 157 -12.96 2.89 -11.34
CA ARG A 157 -13.60 4.20 -11.37
C ARG A 157 -14.75 4.34 -10.38
N ARG A 158 -15.09 3.26 -9.66
CA ARG A 158 -16.14 3.31 -8.65
C ARG A 158 -15.71 4.11 -7.44
N PHE A 159 -16.68 4.67 -6.77
CA PHE A 159 -16.54 5.21 -5.44
C PHE A 159 -16.23 4.07 -4.45
N GLN A 160 -15.21 4.22 -3.62
CA GLN A 160 -14.68 3.14 -2.77
C GLN A 160 -14.87 3.41 -1.28
N VAL A 161 -14.99 4.67 -0.88
CA VAL A 161 -15.11 5.05 0.53
C VAL A 161 -16.52 4.76 1.05
N GLY A 162 -17.53 5.11 0.28
CA GLY A 162 -18.92 5.13 0.73
C GLY A 162 -19.31 6.48 1.34
N ASP A 163 -20.59 6.74 1.34
CA ASP A 163 -21.26 7.85 2.02
C ASP A 163 -22.71 7.48 2.28
N ALA A 164 -23.46 8.35 2.96
CA ALA A 164 -24.88 8.11 3.24
C ALA A 164 -25.71 7.92 1.95
N GLY A 165 -25.34 8.58 0.86
CA GLY A 165 -26.03 8.45 -0.44
C GLY A 165 -25.79 7.11 -1.13
N SER A 166 -24.55 6.63 -1.14
CA SER A 166 -24.16 5.37 -1.81
C SER A 166 -24.57 4.12 -0.99
N LEU A 167 -24.59 4.22 0.35
CA LEU A 167 -24.99 3.14 1.26
C LEU A 167 -26.49 3.10 1.48
N GLY A 168 -27.20 4.22 1.24
CA GLY A 168 -28.65 4.33 1.28
C GLY A 168 -29.26 4.30 2.67
N GLU A 169 -30.60 4.45 2.72
CA GLU A 169 -31.37 4.48 3.97
C GLU A 169 -32.08 3.15 4.29
N ASP A 170 -32.07 2.19 3.37
CA ASP A 170 -32.63 0.84 3.62
C ASP A 170 -31.63 -0.03 4.38
N PHE A 171 -31.58 0.19 5.69
CA PHE A 171 -30.68 -0.56 6.58
C PHE A 171 -30.97 -2.07 6.66
N LEU A 172 -32.15 -2.54 6.22
CA LEU A 172 -32.45 -3.97 6.11
C LEU A 172 -31.74 -4.57 4.91
N ALA A 173 -31.86 -3.93 3.75
CA ALA A 173 -31.18 -4.35 2.54
C ALA A 173 -29.64 -4.24 2.69
N LEU A 174 -29.15 -3.17 3.31
CA LEU A 174 -27.72 -2.96 3.59
C LEU A 174 -27.17 -4.06 4.54
N GLN A 175 -27.91 -4.38 5.63
CA GLN A 175 -27.51 -5.46 6.55
C GLN A 175 -27.47 -6.82 5.84
N ALA A 176 -28.44 -7.11 4.98
CA ALA A 176 -28.45 -8.35 4.20
C ALA A 176 -27.23 -8.39 3.26
N ALA A 177 -26.94 -7.30 2.55
CA ALA A 177 -25.77 -7.20 1.66
C ALA A 177 -24.43 -7.36 2.42
N LEU A 178 -24.30 -6.76 3.62
CA LEU A 178 -23.14 -6.93 4.49
C LEU A 178 -22.92 -8.39 4.91
N ARG A 179 -24.00 -9.07 5.31
CA ARG A 179 -23.96 -10.49 5.69
C ARG A 179 -23.61 -11.39 4.52
N ASP A 180 -24.19 -11.15 3.36
CA ASP A 180 -23.90 -11.89 2.12
C ASP A 180 -22.45 -11.69 1.68
N PHE A 181 -21.96 -10.46 1.73
CA PHE A 181 -20.57 -10.12 1.41
C PHE A 181 -19.61 -10.80 2.40
N HIS A 182 -19.88 -10.71 3.70
CA HIS A 182 -19.09 -11.37 4.73
C HIS A 182 -19.08 -12.89 4.53
N HIS A 183 -20.24 -13.52 4.41
CA HIS A 183 -20.38 -14.97 4.25
C HIS A 183 -19.66 -15.49 2.99
N SER A 184 -19.71 -14.74 1.89
CA SER A 184 -19.12 -15.14 0.61
C SER A 184 -17.60 -14.94 0.56
N HIS A 185 -17.05 -14.01 1.33
CA HIS A 185 -15.66 -13.58 1.17
C HIS A 185 -14.78 -13.89 2.39
N TYR A 186 -15.34 -13.92 3.61
CA TYR A 186 -14.55 -14.15 4.82
C TYR A 186 -14.45 -15.66 5.13
N VAL A 187 -13.86 -16.39 4.19
CA VAL A 187 -13.72 -17.85 4.18
C VAL A 187 -12.26 -18.27 4.05
N ALA A 188 -11.90 -19.46 4.52
CA ALA A 188 -10.52 -19.90 4.66
C ALA A 188 -9.68 -19.76 3.39
N ARG A 189 -10.21 -20.13 2.21
CA ARG A 189 -9.50 -20.05 0.93
C ARG A 189 -9.29 -18.63 0.39
N ARG A 190 -9.94 -17.63 0.99
CA ARG A 190 -9.77 -16.22 0.66
C ARG A 190 -8.96 -15.45 1.69
N MET A 191 -8.51 -16.12 2.77
CA MET A 191 -7.73 -15.52 3.82
C MET A 191 -6.28 -15.97 3.78
N GLN A 192 -5.40 -15.06 4.18
CA GLN A 192 -4.00 -15.31 4.48
C GLN A 192 -3.71 -14.75 5.86
N LEU A 193 -3.08 -15.57 6.70
CA LEU A 193 -2.70 -15.21 8.07
C LEU A 193 -1.17 -15.08 8.16
N TRP A 194 -0.68 -14.04 8.79
CA TRP A 194 0.72 -13.89 9.20
C TRP A 194 0.79 -13.76 10.70
N LEU A 195 1.68 -14.53 11.33
CA LEU A 195 2.01 -14.42 12.74
C LEU A 195 3.52 -14.23 12.87
N GLN A 196 3.96 -13.22 13.62
CA GLN A 196 5.37 -12.94 13.87
C GLN A 196 5.60 -12.59 15.34
N GLY A 197 6.62 -13.19 15.93
CA GLY A 197 6.99 -12.93 17.32
C GLY A 197 8.12 -13.84 17.82
N PRO A 198 8.47 -13.79 19.11
CA PRO A 198 9.51 -14.61 19.70
C PRO A 198 9.08 -16.07 19.93
N GLN A 199 7.80 -16.39 19.79
CA GLN A 199 7.27 -17.74 19.91
C GLN A 199 7.91 -18.67 18.88
N SER A 200 8.10 -19.94 19.22
CA SER A 200 8.61 -20.94 18.27
C SER A 200 7.62 -21.13 17.10
N LEU A 201 8.12 -21.65 15.98
CA LEU A 201 7.27 -21.95 14.81
C LEU A 201 6.17 -22.96 15.14
N GLU A 202 6.38 -23.84 16.11
CA GLU A 202 5.38 -24.80 16.60
C GLU A 202 4.24 -24.08 17.30
N VAL A 203 4.54 -23.19 18.25
CA VAL A 203 3.55 -22.39 18.98
C VAL A 203 2.76 -21.48 18.03
N LEU A 204 3.46 -20.79 17.11
CA LEU A 204 2.77 -19.98 16.07
C LEU A 204 1.88 -20.86 15.19
N GLY A 205 2.31 -22.09 14.86
CA GLY A 205 1.51 -23.05 14.10
C GLY A 205 0.26 -23.52 14.83
N GLU A 206 0.33 -23.72 16.15
CA GLU A 206 -0.84 -24.02 16.97
C GLU A 206 -1.83 -22.87 17.03
N LEU A 207 -1.35 -21.63 17.15
CA LEU A 207 -2.19 -20.43 17.10
C LEU A 207 -2.88 -20.28 15.74
N ALA A 208 -2.16 -20.48 14.65
CA ALA A 208 -2.70 -20.46 13.30
C ALA A 208 -3.76 -21.55 13.09
N THR A 209 -3.54 -22.75 13.62
CA THR A 209 -4.50 -23.86 13.55
C THR A 209 -5.77 -23.56 14.33
N ARG A 210 -5.65 -22.96 15.53
CA ARG A 210 -6.80 -22.48 16.32
C ARG A 210 -7.57 -21.41 15.56
N PHE A 211 -6.87 -20.44 14.96
CA PHE A 211 -7.51 -19.40 14.14
C PHE A 211 -8.30 -19.98 12.97
N ALA A 212 -7.80 -21.04 12.32
CA ALA A 212 -8.50 -21.70 11.21
C ALA A 212 -9.76 -22.49 11.66
N THR A 213 -9.88 -22.80 12.96
CA THR A 213 -11.01 -23.56 13.47
C THR A 213 -12.31 -22.75 13.35
N GLY A 214 -13.33 -23.35 12.72
CA GLY A 214 -14.63 -22.72 12.52
C GLY A 214 -14.74 -21.89 11.23
N LEU A 215 -13.63 -21.61 10.51
CA LEU A 215 -13.69 -21.00 9.19
C LEU A 215 -14.33 -21.96 8.16
N ALA A 216 -15.33 -21.47 7.44
CA ALA A 216 -15.84 -22.17 6.27
C ALA A 216 -14.72 -22.26 5.21
N PRO A 217 -14.54 -23.40 4.51
CA PRO A 217 -13.50 -23.52 3.50
C PRO A 217 -13.71 -22.55 2.34
N GLY A 218 -14.93 -22.40 1.85
CA GLY A 218 -15.32 -21.50 0.76
C GLY A 218 -14.63 -21.79 -0.57
N GLU A 219 -14.78 -20.87 -1.51
CA GLU A 219 -14.12 -20.91 -2.82
C GLU A 219 -12.92 -19.96 -2.85
N ALA A 220 -11.89 -20.34 -3.61
CA ALA A 220 -10.76 -19.46 -3.89
C ALA A 220 -11.22 -18.20 -4.65
N PRO A 221 -10.56 -17.05 -4.47
CA PRO A 221 -10.92 -15.85 -5.21
C PRO A 221 -10.70 -16.07 -6.71
N PRO A 222 -11.60 -15.59 -7.58
CA PRO A 222 -11.37 -15.65 -9.02
C PRO A 222 -10.15 -14.80 -9.40
N PRO A 223 -9.47 -15.15 -10.51
CA PRO A 223 -8.40 -14.32 -11.06
C PRO A 223 -8.83 -12.85 -11.22
N ALA A 224 -7.90 -11.93 -11.02
CA ALA A 224 -8.18 -10.53 -11.28
C ALA A 224 -8.42 -10.31 -12.78
N PRO A 225 -9.45 -9.56 -13.17
CA PRO A 225 -9.57 -9.13 -14.56
C PRO A 225 -8.40 -8.19 -14.90
N PRO A 226 -7.85 -8.29 -16.15
CA PRO A 226 -6.70 -7.48 -16.54
C PRO A 226 -7.03 -5.99 -16.50
N LEU A 227 -6.11 -5.20 -15.94
CA LEU A 227 -6.19 -3.76 -15.96
C LEU A 227 -5.81 -3.24 -17.35
N SER A 228 -6.66 -2.38 -17.93
CA SER A 228 -6.41 -1.67 -19.18
C SER A 228 -6.43 -0.17 -18.93
N LEU A 229 -5.44 0.53 -19.48
CA LEU A 229 -5.30 1.98 -19.41
C LEU A 229 -5.78 2.64 -20.71
N GLY A 230 -6.32 3.86 -20.62
CA GLY A 230 -6.64 4.69 -21.78
C GLY A 230 -5.40 5.20 -22.51
N GLU A 231 -5.55 5.67 -23.74
CA GLU A 231 -4.48 6.27 -24.55
C GLU A 231 -4.51 7.80 -24.51
N PRO A 232 -3.32 8.41 -24.63
CA PRO A 232 -2.19 8.25 -23.72
C PRO A 232 -2.57 8.90 -22.40
N PRO A 233 -2.35 8.23 -21.29
CA PRO A 233 -2.80 8.71 -20.00
C PRO A 233 -1.84 9.77 -19.43
N GLN A 234 -1.73 10.90 -20.11
CA GLN A 234 -1.04 12.10 -19.63
C GLN A 234 -2.09 13.05 -19.08
N LEU A 235 -2.10 13.22 -17.77
CA LEU A 235 -3.11 13.95 -17.03
C LEU A 235 -2.48 15.14 -16.31
N GLN A 236 -3.26 16.20 -16.15
CA GLN A 236 -2.94 17.36 -15.36
C GLN A 236 -4.04 17.61 -14.34
N LEU A 237 -3.68 17.69 -13.07
CA LEU A 237 -4.57 18.04 -11.97
C LEU A 237 -4.22 19.44 -11.47
N ALA A 238 -5.21 20.34 -11.47
CA ALA A 238 -5.03 21.63 -10.83
C ALA A 238 -5.10 21.46 -9.31
N VAL A 239 -4.07 21.93 -8.61
CA VAL A 239 -3.92 21.88 -7.16
C VAL A 239 -3.73 23.28 -6.60
N SER A 240 -4.08 23.50 -5.31
CA SER A 240 -3.88 24.77 -4.62
C SER A 240 -2.46 24.90 -4.05
N SER A 241 -1.82 23.78 -3.75
CA SER A 241 -0.49 23.69 -3.12
C SER A 241 0.19 22.39 -3.49
N GLN A 242 1.46 22.26 -3.15
CA GLN A 242 2.25 21.03 -3.28
C GLN A 242 2.24 20.43 -4.70
N PRO A 243 2.83 21.11 -5.68
CA PRO A 243 2.96 20.57 -7.01
C PRO A 243 3.74 19.24 -7.00
N ALA A 244 3.39 18.32 -7.91
CA ALA A 244 4.02 17.01 -7.96
C ALA A 244 3.97 16.41 -9.37
N LEU A 245 4.90 15.51 -9.65
CA LEU A 245 4.81 14.58 -10.75
C LEU A 245 4.57 13.16 -10.21
N TRP A 246 3.55 12.50 -10.73
CA TRP A 246 3.34 11.06 -10.54
C TRP A 246 3.60 10.34 -11.86
N ARG A 247 4.52 9.41 -11.85
CA ARG A 247 4.77 8.50 -12.95
C ARG A 247 4.34 7.10 -12.54
N CYS A 248 3.28 6.59 -13.18
CA CYS A 248 2.58 5.39 -12.72
C CYS A 248 2.60 4.27 -13.78
N PRO A 249 3.68 3.50 -13.89
CA PRO A 249 3.79 2.38 -14.81
C PRO A 249 2.98 1.17 -14.32
N LEU A 250 2.35 0.47 -15.27
CA LEU A 250 1.72 -0.83 -15.07
C LEU A 250 2.71 -1.92 -15.49
N ILE A 251 3.14 -2.75 -14.54
CA ILE A 251 4.22 -3.72 -14.73
C ILE A 251 3.79 -5.14 -14.33
N ALA A 252 4.48 -6.15 -14.86
CA ALA A 252 4.45 -7.47 -14.27
C ALA A 252 5.10 -7.44 -12.88
N LEU A 253 4.54 -8.19 -11.91
CA LEU A 253 5.12 -8.27 -10.58
C LEU A 253 6.55 -8.83 -10.63
N SER A 254 7.44 -8.22 -9.86
CA SER A 254 8.85 -8.59 -9.78
C SER A 254 9.44 -8.22 -8.43
N ASP A 255 10.27 -9.09 -7.87
CA ASP A 255 11.07 -8.79 -6.66
C ASP A 255 12.03 -7.60 -6.87
N ASN A 256 12.35 -7.28 -8.13
CA ASN A 256 13.18 -6.13 -8.49
C ASN A 256 12.56 -4.76 -8.14
N VAL A 257 11.25 -4.69 -7.86
CA VAL A 257 10.61 -3.45 -7.40
C VAL A 257 11.20 -2.98 -6.07
N THR A 258 11.51 -3.91 -5.16
CA THR A 258 12.17 -3.55 -3.89
C THR A 258 13.57 -2.99 -4.12
N LEU A 259 14.31 -3.55 -5.07
CA LEU A 259 15.62 -3.02 -5.45
C LEU A 259 15.50 -1.64 -6.11
N LEU A 260 14.55 -1.46 -7.03
CA LEU A 260 14.24 -0.15 -7.63
C LEU A 260 13.96 0.91 -6.56
N ARG A 261 13.18 0.53 -5.53
CA ARG A 261 12.86 1.42 -4.41
C ARG A 261 14.10 1.90 -3.66
N GLU A 262 15.07 1.03 -3.41
CA GLU A 262 16.30 1.42 -2.73
C GLU A 262 17.15 2.40 -3.57
N PHE A 263 17.25 2.20 -4.88
CA PHE A 263 17.89 3.15 -5.78
C PHE A 263 17.14 4.48 -5.86
N LEU A 264 15.80 4.45 -5.82
CA LEU A 264 14.97 5.65 -5.89
C LEU A 264 15.09 6.51 -4.62
N LEU A 265 15.14 5.87 -3.45
CA LEU A 265 15.23 6.52 -2.14
C LEU A 265 16.67 6.84 -1.72
N ASP A 266 17.65 6.57 -2.58
CA ASP A 266 19.03 6.93 -2.32
C ASP A 266 19.24 8.44 -2.43
N GLU A 267 19.87 9.04 -1.42
CA GLU A 267 20.16 10.47 -1.32
C GLU A 267 21.67 10.77 -1.39
N ALA A 268 22.48 9.72 -1.58
CA ALA A 268 23.93 9.87 -1.68
C ALA A 268 24.32 10.68 -2.94
N PRO A 269 25.50 11.34 -2.94
CA PRO A 269 26.03 12.02 -4.12
C PRO A 269 26.03 11.10 -5.36
N GLY A 270 25.53 11.60 -6.47
CA GLY A 270 25.36 10.83 -7.71
C GLY A 270 24.02 10.06 -7.81
N SER A 271 23.20 10.03 -6.76
CA SER A 271 21.83 9.47 -6.83
C SER A 271 20.90 10.40 -7.61
N LEU A 272 19.73 9.86 -8.01
CA LEU A 272 18.68 10.65 -8.66
C LEU A 272 18.25 11.83 -7.77
N MET A 273 17.94 11.57 -6.50
CA MET A 273 17.43 12.61 -5.60
C MET A 273 18.47 13.67 -5.27
N ALA A 274 19.73 13.30 -5.05
CA ALA A 274 20.80 14.29 -4.87
C ALA A 274 20.92 15.21 -6.10
N GLY A 275 20.89 14.67 -7.30
CA GLY A 275 20.96 15.44 -8.54
C GLY A 275 19.75 16.34 -8.78
N LEU A 276 18.53 15.84 -8.49
CA LEU A 276 17.30 16.64 -8.61
C LEU A 276 17.27 17.80 -7.62
N ARG A 277 17.64 17.56 -6.35
CA ARG A 277 17.71 18.61 -5.32
C ARG A 277 18.77 19.67 -5.66
N GLN A 278 19.95 19.26 -6.10
CA GLN A 278 21.02 20.19 -6.50
C GLN A 278 20.59 21.15 -7.60
N ARG A 279 19.73 20.70 -8.51
CA ARG A 279 19.18 21.52 -9.61
C ARG A 279 17.83 22.18 -9.26
N GLY A 280 17.33 22.02 -8.05
CA GLY A 280 16.02 22.54 -7.63
C GLY A 280 14.87 21.98 -8.47
N MET A 281 14.95 20.71 -8.92
CA MET A 281 13.93 20.07 -9.74
C MET A 281 12.90 19.29 -8.91
N ALA A 282 13.32 18.67 -7.81
CA ALA A 282 12.42 18.00 -6.87
C ALA A 282 12.99 18.03 -5.46
N GLU A 283 12.12 18.03 -4.46
CA GLU A 283 12.48 18.07 -3.04
C GLU A 283 12.41 16.69 -2.38
N ASP A 284 11.46 15.86 -2.79
CA ASP A 284 11.19 14.55 -2.17
C ASP A 284 10.67 13.55 -3.20
N VAL A 285 10.76 12.25 -2.84
CA VAL A 285 10.26 11.15 -3.66
C VAL A 285 9.64 10.06 -2.79
N ALA A 286 8.57 9.44 -3.31
CA ALA A 286 7.98 8.24 -2.73
C ALA A 286 7.71 7.20 -3.83
N LEU A 287 7.64 5.93 -3.43
CA LEU A 287 7.19 4.82 -4.27
C LEU A 287 6.02 4.11 -3.56
N ASN A 288 4.88 4.06 -4.22
CA ASN A 288 3.68 3.43 -3.68
C ASN A 288 3.08 2.43 -4.66
N TRP A 289 2.36 1.44 -4.14
CA TRP A 289 1.46 0.63 -4.92
C TRP A 289 0.09 1.32 -5.01
N LEU A 290 -0.37 1.60 -6.22
CA LEU A 290 -1.76 1.99 -6.48
C LEU A 290 -2.68 0.76 -6.54
N TYR A 291 -2.11 -0.35 -7.02
CA TYR A 291 -2.83 -1.62 -7.17
C TYR A 291 -1.83 -2.76 -7.30
N GLN A 292 -2.20 -3.92 -6.78
CA GLN A 292 -1.51 -5.20 -6.99
C GLN A 292 -2.54 -6.33 -7.14
N ASP A 293 -2.25 -7.25 -8.06
CA ASP A 293 -2.90 -8.55 -8.13
C ASP A 293 -1.86 -9.67 -8.19
N GLN A 294 -2.21 -10.84 -8.69
CA GLN A 294 -1.30 -12.00 -8.76
C GLN A 294 -0.23 -11.88 -9.85
N HIS A 295 -0.42 -11.03 -10.85
CA HIS A 295 0.39 -10.95 -12.05
C HIS A 295 0.96 -9.55 -12.30
N PHE A 296 0.19 -8.52 -11.96
CA PHE A 296 0.51 -7.15 -12.29
C PHE A 296 0.49 -6.24 -11.06
N GLY A 297 1.29 -5.20 -11.14
CA GLY A 297 1.29 -4.11 -10.20
C GLY A 297 1.24 -2.76 -10.89
N TRP A 298 0.48 -1.83 -10.34
CA TRP A 298 0.45 -0.44 -10.76
C TRP A 298 1.22 0.37 -9.74
N LEU A 299 2.43 0.80 -10.10
CA LEU A 299 3.29 1.60 -9.25
C LEU A 299 2.96 3.08 -9.38
N ALA A 300 3.32 3.87 -8.37
CA ALA A 300 3.40 5.31 -8.44
C ALA A 300 4.78 5.77 -7.93
N LEU A 301 5.59 6.32 -8.84
CA LEU A 301 6.79 7.10 -8.51
C LEU A 301 6.32 8.54 -8.36
N ILE A 302 6.41 9.10 -7.15
CA ILE A 302 5.83 10.38 -6.76
C ILE A 302 6.95 11.34 -6.43
N PHE A 303 7.05 12.46 -7.14
CA PHE A 303 8.06 13.47 -6.92
C PHE A 303 7.40 14.79 -6.51
N ALA A 304 7.80 15.37 -5.38
CA ALA A 304 7.43 16.71 -4.99
C ALA A 304 8.19 17.72 -5.88
N SER A 305 7.50 18.29 -6.87
CA SER A 305 8.14 19.10 -7.92
C SER A 305 7.15 20.02 -8.62
N ASP A 306 7.57 21.24 -8.89
CA ASP A 306 6.91 22.21 -9.76
C ASP A 306 7.41 22.17 -11.23
N ARG A 307 8.35 21.25 -11.52
CA ARG A 307 9.03 21.06 -12.82
C ARG A 307 8.82 19.66 -13.38
N PRO A 308 7.58 19.25 -13.63
CA PRO A 308 7.26 17.85 -13.97
C PRO A 308 7.97 17.36 -15.26
N GLU A 309 8.15 18.20 -16.27
CA GLU A 309 8.79 17.81 -17.52
C GLU A 309 10.28 17.50 -17.34
N GLN A 310 10.98 18.34 -16.55
CA GLN A 310 12.39 18.12 -16.25
C GLN A 310 12.59 16.83 -15.46
N VAL A 311 11.76 16.62 -14.42
CA VAL A 311 11.82 15.42 -13.59
C VAL A 311 11.52 14.16 -14.41
N ASP A 312 10.48 14.15 -15.25
CA ASP A 312 10.11 13.00 -16.08
C ASP A 312 11.25 12.59 -17.03
N ARG A 313 11.93 13.58 -17.60
CA ARG A 313 13.13 13.35 -18.43
C ARG A 313 14.26 12.72 -17.62
N GLN A 314 14.56 13.24 -16.41
CA GLN A 314 15.63 12.70 -15.59
C GLN A 314 15.31 11.28 -15.08
N ILE A 315 14.06 10.95 -14.79
CA ILE A 315 13.64 9.58 -14.48
C ILE A 315 13.97 8.63 -15.64
N THR A 316 13.68 9.06 -16.86
CA THR A 316 13.99 8.25 -18.07
C THR A 316 15.49 7.98 -18.19
N HIS A 317 16.34 8.99 -18.03
CA HIS A 317 17.80 8.82 -18.05
C HIS A 317 18.30 7.96 -16.89
N TRP A 318 17.72 8.13 -15.70
CA TRP A 318 18.07 7.34 -14.53
C TRP A 318 17.73 5.84 -14.73
N LEU A 319 16.55 5.51 -15.25
CA LEU A 319 16.18 4.13 -15.56
C LEU A 319 17.11 3.51 -16.63
N GLN A 320 17.59 4.30 -17.60
CA GLN A 320 18.60 3.86 -18.56
C GLN A 320 19.95 3.60 -17.87
N ALA A 321 20.36 4.46 -16.94
CA ALA A 321 21.59 4.27 -16.17
C ALA A 321 21.53 3.04 -15.26
N LEU A 322 20.36 2.76 -14.65
CA LEU A 322 20.16 1.57 -13.82
C LEU A 322 20.37 0.25 -14.57
N GLN A 323 20.12 0.21 -15.89
CA GLN A 323 20.39 -0.96 -16.72
C GLN A 323 21.88 -1.32 -16.79
N GLN A 324 22.76 -0.35 -16.49
CA GLN A 324 24.21 -0.51 -16.53
C GLN A 324 24.82 -0.80 -15.15
N THR A 325 23.98 -0.92 -14.11
CA THR A 325 24.48 -1.23 -12.76
C THR A 325 25.13 -2.61 -12.69
N THR A 326 26.25 -2.68 -11.98
CA THR A 326 27.00 -3.92 -11.80
C THR A 326 26.29 -4.86 -10.79
N PRO A 327 26.54 -6.18 -10.84
CA PRO A 327 26.03 -7.12 -9.85
C PRO A 327 26.43 -6.74 -8.42
N GLU A 328 27.60 -6.16 -8.22
CA GLU A 328 28.07 -5.69 -6.92
C GLU A 328 27.23 -4.53 -6.39
N GLN A 329 26.91 -3.54 -7.25
CA GLN A 329 26.03 -2.43 -6.91
C GLN A 329 24.62 -2.92 -6.58
N GLN A 330 24.04 -3.79 -7.41
CA GLN A 330 22.73 -4.40 -7.15
C GLN A 330 22.70 -5.15 -5.83
N GLN A 331 23.75 -5.92 -5.53
CA GLN A 331 23.88 -6.65 -4.27
C GLN A 331 23.99 -5.69 -3.07
N HIS A 332 24.69 -4.57 -3.20
CA HIS A 332 24.81 -3.56 -2.15
C HIS A 332 23.42 -3.01 -1.78
N TYR A 333 22.64 -2.52 -2.75
CA TYR A 333 21.30 -1.97 -2.53
C TYR A 333 20.31 -3.04 -2.03
N TYR A 334 20.43 -4.29 -2.50
CA TYR A 334 19.66 -5.41 -1.97
C TYR A 334 19.96 -5.66 -0.49
N GLN A 335 21.21 -5.58 -0.06
CA GLN A 335 21.56 -5.69 1.36
C GLN A 335 21.03 -4.51 2.18
N LEU A 336 20.99 -3.31 1.63
CA LEU A 336 20.36 -2.15 2.27
C LEU A 336 18.86 -2.39 2.49
N SER A 337 18.13 -2.86 1.46
CA SER A 337 16.70 -3.17 1.59
C SER A 337 16.44 -4.19 2.70
N ARG A 338 17.26 -5.24 2.77
CA ARG A 338 17.16 -6.25 3.85
C ARG A 338 17.42 -5.68 5.23
N ARG A 339 18.43 -4.82 5.40
CA ARG A 339 18.75 -4.18 6.68
C ARG A 339 17.62 -3.26 7.13
N ARG A 340 17.08 -2.42 6.22
CA ARG A 340 15.93 -1.56 6.50
C ARG A 340 14.71 -2.36 6.90
N PHE A 341 14.40 -3.43 6.17
CA PHE A 341 13.30 -4.32 6.50
C PHE A 341 13.47 -4.98 7.88
N GLN A 342 14.67 -5.44 8.20
CA GLN A 342 14.97 -6.07 9.51
C GLN A 342 14.89 -5.10 10.69
N ALA A 343 15.04 -3.80 10.45
CA ALA A 343 14.95 -2.76 11.48
C ALA A 343 13.48 -2.34 11.78
N LEU A 344 12.53 -2.78 10.98
CA LEU A 344 11.10 -2.52 11.20
C LEU A 344 10.55 -3.32 12.39
N SER A 345 9.47 -2.82 13.01
CA SER A 345 8.70 -3.57 14.00
C SER A 345 8.14 -4.87 13.41
N PRO A 346 7.77 -5.87 14.24
CA PRO A 346 7.12 -7.07 13.74
C PRO A 346 5.88 -6.77 12.88
N LEU A 347 5.05 -5.82 13.30
CA LEU A 347 3.85 -5.41 12.55
C LEU A 347 4.20 -4.81 11.20
N ASP A 348 5.16 -3.89 11.16
CA ASP A 348 5.54 -3.24 9.91
C ASP A 348 6.20 -4.23 8.94
N GLN A 349 6.95 -5.20 9.45
CA GLN A 349 7.47 -6.29 8.62
C GLN A 349 6.33 -7.12 8.01
N LEU A 350 5.26 -7.42 8.78
CA LEU A 350 4.09 -8.14 8.27
C LEU A 350 3.35 -7.30 7.21
N ARG A 351 3.16 -6.00 7.43
CA ARG A 351 2.55 -5.09 6.46
C ARG A 351 3.34 -5.06 5.16
N GLN A 352 4.68 -4.96 5.23
CA GLN A 352 5.52 -5.00 4.05
C GLN A 352 5.41 -6.34 3.30
N ARG A 353 5.28 -7.47 4.00
CA ARG A 353 5.08 -8.81 3.39
C ARG A 353 3.71 -8.95 2.74
N ALA A 354 2.68 -8.41 3.35
CA ALA A 354 1.30 -8.61 2.92
C ALA A 354 0.91 -7.72 1.73
N PHE A 355 1.40 -6.47 1.67
CA PHE A 355 0.99 -5.48 0.66
C PHE A 355 2.01 -4.36 0.40
N GLY A 356 3.25 -4.49 0.87
CA GLY A 356 4.30 -3.49 0.69
C GLY A 356 5.46 -3.95 -0.20
N PHE A 357 6.68 -3.62 0.26
CA PHE A 357 7.93 -3.83 -0.46
C PHE A 357 8.90 -4.73 0.36
N ALA A 358 8.44 -5.89 0.79
CA ALA A 358 9.32 -6.83 1.49
C ALA A 358 10.42 -7.33 0.53
N PRO A 359 11.69 -7.42 0.98
CA PRO A 359 12.76 -7.98 0.16
C PRO A 359 12.48 -9.46 -0.14
N GLY A 360 12.42 -9.80 -1.43
CA GLY A 360 12.28 -11.16 -1.93
C GLY A 360 13.63 -11.88 -2.13
N ALA A 361 13.73 -12.65 -3.21
CA ALA A 361 14.99 -13.29 -3.63
C ALA A 361 16.06 -12.26 -4.01
N PRO A 362 17.35 -12.64 -4.02
CA PRO A 362 18.40 -11.78 -4.58
C PRO A 362 18.08 -11.35 -6.01
N PRO A 363 18.44 -10.11 -6.40
CA PRO A 363 18.05 -9.56 -7.68
C PRO A 363 18.62 -10.37 -8.86
N THR A 364 17.77 -10.64 -9.83
CA THR A 364 18.13 -11.24 -11.12
C THR A 364 17.40 -10.52 -12.24
N GLY A 365 18.07 -10.28 -13.38
CA GLY A 365 17.43 -9.62 -14.53
C GLY A 365 17.02 -8.17 -14.25
N PHE A 366 17.74 -7.44 -13.39
CA PHE A 366 17.39 -6.06 -13.03
C PHE A 366 17.47 -5.10 -14.24
N ALA A 367 18.43 -5.31 -15.14
CA ALA A 367 18.52 -4.52 -16.38
C ALA A 367 17.27 -4.70 -17.26
N ASP A 368 16.81 -5.94 -17.44
CA ASP A 368 15.60 -6.25 -18.21
C ASP A 368 14.36 -5.67 -17.53
N PHE A 369 14.30 -5.73 -16.20
CA PHE A 369 13.23 -5.10 -15.42
C PHE A 369 13.18 -3.58 -15.65
N CYS A 370 14.32 -2.89 -15.62
CA CYS A 370 14.39 -1.44 -15.91
C CYS A 370 14.00 -1.12 -17.35
N ALA A 371 14.38 -1.96 -18.31
CA ALA A 371 13.97 -1.83 -19.72
C ALA A 371 12.43 -2.03 -19.86
N ALA A 372 11.88 -3.04 -19.19
CA ALA A 372 10.44 -3.28 -19.16
C ALA A 372 9.68 -2.11 -18.52
N LEU A 373 10.22 -1.52 -17.46
CA LEU A 373 9.64 -0.36 -16.78
C LEU A 373 9.60 0.88 -17.70
N LEU A 374 10.64 1.10 -18.53
CA LEU A 374 10.67 2.17 -19.52
C LEU A 374 9.63 1.97 -20.64
N ALA A 375 9.38 0.72 -21.04
CA ALA A 375 8.42 0.37 -22.08
C ALA A 375 6.99 0.19 -21.58
N ALA A 376 6.79 0.18 -20.26
CA ALA A 376 5.49 -0.11 -19.65
C ALA A 376 4.43 0.96 -19.97
N PRO A 377 3.16 0.57 -20.16
CA PRO A 377 2.06 1.51 -20.17
C PRO A 377 2.08 2.36 -18.91
N THR A 378 2.24 3.67 -19.05
CA THR A 378 2.50 4.59 -17.94
C THR A 378 1.49 5.73 -17.92
N VAL A 379 0.80 5.91 -16.80
CA VAL A 379 0.04 7.13 -16.53
C VAL A 379 0.99 8.16 -15.93
N SER A 380 1.04 9.36 -16.52
CA SER A 380 1.74 10.51 -15.94
C SER A 380 0.72 11.53 -15.47
N LEU A 381 0.80 11.96 -14.21
CA LEU A 381 -0.05 13.00 -13.63
C LEU A 381 0.83 14.17 -13.17
N ALA A 382 0.69 15.33 -13.82
CA ALA A 382 1.29 16.58 -13.37
C ALA A 382 0.30 17.32 -12.48
N CYS A 383 0.64 17.47 -11.20
CA CYS A 383 -0.10 18.31 -10.26
C CYS A 383 0.51 19.71 -10.26
N GLN A 384 -0.22 20.69 -10.76
CA GLN A 384 0.30 22.05 -10.93
C GLN A 384 -0.62 23.08 -10.25
N THR A 385 -0.01 24.09 -9.64
CA THR A 385 -0.77 25.21 -9.04
C THR A 385 -1.41 26.02 -10.14
N GLN A 386 -2.71 25.85 -10.31
CA GLN A 386 -3.52 26.54 -11.32
C GLN A 386 -4.91 26.82 -10.76
N PRO A 387 -5.61 27.84 -11.28
CA PRO A 387 -7.01 28.04 -10.94
C PRO A 387 -7.84 26.83 -11.42
N PRO A 388 -8.85 26.40 -10.65
CA PRO A 388 -9.71 25.29 -11.03
C PRO A 388 -10.42 25.58 -12.36
N GLY A 389 -10.35 24.61 -13.29
CA GLY A 389 -11.07 24.62 -14.56
C GLY A 389 -12.30 23.71 -14.52
N ALA A 390 -12.69 23.18 -15.69
CA ALA A 390 -13.74 22.16 -15.79
C ALA A 390 -13.38 20.94 -14.93
N THR A 391 -14.38 20.33 -14.28
CA THR A 391 -14.21 19.21 -13.38
C THR A 391 -14.68 17.90 -14.01
N VAL A 392 -14.02 16.81 -13.63
CA VAL A 392 -14.37 15.43 -13.98
C VAL A 392 -14.81 14.72 -12.72
N ALA A 393 -15.97 14.06 -12.77
CA ALA A 393 -16.42 13.20 -11.68
C ALA A 393 -15.77 11.81 -11.80
N THR A 394 -15.09 11.37 -10.77
CA THR A 394 -14.45 10.05 -10.69
C THR A 394 -14.30 9.62 -9.25
N GLN A 395 -14.62 8.36 -8.94
CA GLN A 395 -14.50 7.77 -7.59
C GLN A 395 -15.13 8.64 -6.46
N GLY A 396 -16.23 9.28 -6.71
CA GLY A 396 -16.88 10.21 -5.78
C GLY A 396 -16.24 11.60 -5.69
N PHE A 397 -15.08 11.83 -6.32
CA PHE A 397 -14.43 13.14 -6.37
C PHE A 397 -14.90 13.97 -7.55
N SER A 398 -14.90 15.30 -7.35
CA SER A 398 -14.99 16.28 -8.43
C SER A 398 -13.60 16.92 -8.62
N LEU A 399 -12.89 16.50 -9.66
CA LEU A 399 -11.47 16.85 -9.86
C LEU A 399 -11.31 17.81 -11.05
N PRO A 400 -10.55 18.92 -10.91
CA PRO A 400 -10.17 19.78 -12.03
C PRO A 400 -9.05 19.09 -12.83
N LEU A 401 -9.45 18.08 -13.64
CA LEU A 401 -8.58 17.19 -14.37
C LEU A 401 -8.67 17.47 -15.87
N SER A 402 -7.51 17.57 -16.51
CA SER A 402 -7.38 17.82 -17.94
C SER A 402 -6.24 16.99 -18.54
N ARG A 403 -6.07 17.05 -19.85
CA ARG A 403 -4.93 16.44 -20.53
C ARG A 403 -3.67 17.25 -20.26
N TRP A 404 -2.59 16.58 -19.85
CA TRP A 404 -1.27 17.17 -19.77
C TRP A 404 -0.58 17.11 -21.13
N SER A 405 0.00 18.24 -21.55
CA SER A 405 0.80 18.34 -22.77
C SER A 405 2.21 18.82 -22.36
N PRO A 406 3.14 17.90 -22.05
CA PRO A 406 4.46 18.27 -21.58
C PRO A 406 5.21 19.07 -22.63
N ARG A 407 5.93 20.09 -22.17
CA ARG A 407 6.79 20.92 -23.04
C ARG A 407 8.13 20.21 -23.22
N PRO A 408 8.73 20.30 -24.43
CA PRO A 408 10.08 19.85 -24.64
C PRO A 408 11.05 20.59 -23.71
N VAL A 409 11.91 19.83 -23.04
CA VAL A 409 12.95 20.37 -22.15
C VAL A 409 14.34 20.05 -22.71
N SER A 410 15.27 20.99 -22.58
CA SER A 410 16.64 20.88 -23.08
C SER A 410 17.68 20.68 -21.99
N ASP A 411 17.26 20.52 -20.74
CA ASP A 411 18.18 20.33 -19.62
C ASP A 411 19.10 19.13 -19.87
N PRO A 412 20.39 19.24 -19.55
CA PRO A 412 21.31 18.13 -19.70
C PRO A 412 20.92 16.99 -18.75
N ALA A 413 21.19 15.75 -19.16
CA ALA A 413 21.03 14.60 -18.30
C ALA A 413 21.88 14.75 -17.03
N LEU A 414 21.35 14.23 -15.90
CA LEU A 414 22.15 14.06 -14.70
C LEU A 414 23.20 12.97 -14.94
N ALA A 415 24.38 13.16 -14.36
CA ALA A 415 25.35 12.08 -14.25
C ALA A 415 25.02 11.27 -12.99
N PHE A 416 24.88 9.96 -13.16
CA PHE A 416 24.55 9.05 -12.07
C PHE A 416 25.76 8.23 -11.63
N ALA A 417 25.93 8.07 -10.33
CA ALA A 417 26.92 7.21 -9.72
C ALA A 417 26.27 6.36 -8.63
N PHE A 418 26.41 5.04 -8.70
CA PHE A 418 25.79 4.12 -7.76
C PHE A 418 26.84 3.46 -6.88
N TYR A 419 26.49 3.15 -5.62
CA TYR A 419 27.41 2.54 -4.66
C TYR A 419 27.41 1.00 -4.76
N PRO A 420 28.56 0.33 -4.47
CA PRO A 420 29.86 0.97 -4.26
C PRO A 420 30.42 1.55 -5.57
N GLN A 421 31.11 2.67 -5.45
CA GLN A 421 31.85 3.25 -6.60
C GLN A 421 33.09 2.43 -6.87
N ALA A 422 33.48 2.30 -8.15
CA ALA A 422 34.73 1.67 -8.51
C ALA A 422 35.91 2.43 -7.89
N ALA A 423 36.89 1.71 -7.33
CA ALA A 423 38.07 2.30 -6.71
C ALA A 423 38.83 3.14 -7.77
N GLY A 424 38.74 4.45 -7.67
CA GLY A 424 39.42 5.39 -8.62
C GLY A 424 38.65 6.65 -8.95
N GLU A 425 37.33 6.71 -8.70
CA GLU A 425 36.48 7.89 -8.99
C GLU A 425 36.05 8.65 -7.72
N LEU A 426 37.00 9.00 -6.88
CA LEU A 426 36.74 10.03 -5.85
C LEU A 426 36.85 11.39 -6.54
N VAL A 427 35.72 11.94 -6.97
CA VAL A 427 35.65 13.38 -7.27
C VAL A 427 35.82 14.10 -5.93
N ALA A 428 36.90 14.88 -5.80
CA ALA A 428 37.20 15.68 -4.63
C ALA A 428 36.05 16.68 -4.41
N GLU A 429 35.23 16.46 -3.42
CA GLU A 429 34.21 17.43 -2.97
C GLU A 429 34.89 18.56 -2.19
N SER A 430 34.60 19.80 -2.58
CA SER A 430 34.82 20.97 -1.73
C SER A 430 33.89 20.87 -0.51
N PRO A 431 34.34 21.16 0.71
CA PRO A 431 33.51 21.08 1.90
C PRO A 431 32.37 22.10 1.83
N ALA A 432 31.16 21.63 1.60
CA ALA A 432 29.96 22.41 1.79
C ALA A 432 29.69 22.58 3.29
N GLU A 433 29.45 23.81 3.73
CA GLU A 433 29.09 24.14 5.10
C GLU A 433 27.92 23.28 5.58
N ALA A 434 28.09 22.67 6.75
CA ALA A 434 27.09 21.82 7.38
C ALA A 434 25.82 22.61 7.70
N ALA A 435 24.76 22.37 6.98
CA ALA A 435 23.44 22.82 7.34
C ALA A 435 22.94 22.08 8.60
N PRO A 436 22.22 22.74 9.52
CA PRO A 436 21.78 22.12 10.76
C PRO A 436 20.78 20.99 10.47
N LEU A 437 21.01 19.84 11.11
CA LEU A 437 20.12 18.67 11.09
C LEU A 437 18.69 19.08 11.48
N ARG A 438 17.77 19.09 10.53
CA ARG A 438 16.34 19.10 10.79
C ARG A 438 15.86 17.67 10.97
N HIS A 439 15.25 17.37 12.11
CA HIS A 439 14.50 16.15 12.31
C HIS A 439 13.33 16.15 11.29
N LEU A 440 13.44 15.29 10.28
CA LEU A 440 12.33 15.00 9.38
C LEU A 440 11.47 13.92 9.99
N PRO A 441 10.13 14.03 9.94
CA PRO A 441 9.26 12.92 10.28
C PRO A 441 9.53 11.75 9.32
N SER A 442 9.43 10.53 9.83
CA SER A 442 9.67 9.29 9.07
C SER A 442 8.87 9.28 7.78
N PRO A 443 9.48 9.04 6.60
CA PRO A 443 8.76 9.02 5.35
C PRO A 443 7.91 7.75 5.26
N GLY A 444 6.62 7.93 4.99
CA GLY A 444 5.77 6.92 4.36
C GLY A 444 5.06 5.95 5.30
N GLU A 445 4.28 6.46 6.22
CA GLU A 445 3.04 5.73 6.51
C GLU A 445 2.12 5.89 5.28
N PRO A 446 1.57 4.79 4.70
CA PRO A 446 0.39 4.94 3.88
C PRO A 446 -0.65 5.69 4.70
N PRO A 447 -1.56 6.48 4.09
CA PRO A 447 -2.55 7.21 4.85
C PRO A 447 -3.31 6.20 5.70
N THR A 448 -2.92 6.11 6.94
CA THR A 448 -3.69 5.45 7.96
C THR A 448 -4.83 6.40 8.19
N LEU A 449 -6.00 6.06 7.71
CA LEU A 449 -7.22 6.69 8.17
C LEU A 449 -7.21 6.48 9.68
N LEU A 450 -6.86 7.52 10.41
CA LEU A 450 -6.99 7.54 11.85
C LEU A 450 -8.49 7.63 12.15
N LEU A 451 -9.05 6.55 12.66
CA LEU A 451 -10.27 6.62 13.45
C LEU A 451 -9.96 7.21 14.84
#